data_b2c93b642bcdf53b98ea0a8f24c28d2f
#
_entry.id   b2c93b642bcdf53b98ea0a8f24c28d2f
#
_cell.length_a   1.000
_cell.length_b   1.000
_cell.length_c   1.000
_cell.angle_alpha   90.00
_cell.angle_beta   90.00
_cell.angle_gamma   90.00
#
_symmetry.space_group_name_H-M   'P 1'
#
loop_
_entity.id
_entity.type
_entity.pdbx_description
1 polymer ?
#
loop_
_entity_poly.entity_id
_entity_poly.type
_entity_poly.pdbx_seq_one_letter_code
_entity_poly.pdbx_strand_id
1 'polypeptide(L)'
;FIFKSRYAIVTPDQPGLNVSRQIRSEDLRDDLTMLAKSAMEGSQMGLIIRSSAATADMEEIAEDIQAMRASAEAITAEAGLEPEVLLEGDDPHVQAWREWSDVTDVLTGPDDLEGSGALDQIEAAQGAWVPFGSGGMFVEQTRAMVTVDVNTGGDLSPAAALKVNLAAVHDLPRQLRLRGYSGQIA
;
A
#
# COMPACT_ATOMS: atom_id res chain seq x y z
N PHE A 1 3.39 16.03 7.46
CA PHE A 1 2.64 14.87 7.98
C PHE A 1 1.51 14.50 7.03
N ILE A 2 1.14 13.20 7.00
CA ILE A 2 -0.09 12.70 6.38
C ILE A 2 -0.74 11.71 7.34
N PHE A 3 -2.07 11.78 7.45
CA PHE A 3 -2.86 10.88 8.28
C PHE A 3 -3.72 10.04 7.37
N LYS A 4 -3.39 8.75 7.25
CA LYS A 4 -4.00 7.83 6.30
C LYS A 4 -4.83 6.78 7.01
N SER A 5 -6.08 6.66 6.62
CA SER A 5 -7.00 5.61 7.05
C SER A 5 -7.43 4.71 5.87
N ARG A 6 -8.49 3.94 6.07
CA ARG A 6 -9.06 3.08 5.03
C ARG A 6 -9.64 3.90 3.87
N TYR A 7 -10.40 4.94 4.14
CA TYR A 7 -11.15 5.71 3.14
C TYR A 7 -10.58 7.10 2.88
N ALA A 8 -9.76 7.62 3.78
CA ALA A 8 -9.32 9.01 3.76
C ALA A 8 -7.81 9.19 3.94
N ILE A 9 -7.29 10.30 3.45
CA ILE A 9 -5.97 10.82 3.77
C ILE A 9 -6.13 12.29 4.12
N VAL A 10 -5.82 12.67 5.36
CA VAL A 10 -5.79 14.06 5.80
C VAL A 10 -4.36 14.59 5.68
N THR A 11 -4.22 15.78 5.09
CA THR A 11 -2.94 16.45 4.87
C THR A 11 -2.93 17.82 5.55
N PRO A 12 -2.37 17.94 6.77
CA PRO A 12 -2.40 19.20 7.53
C PRO A 12 -1.82 20.40 6.78
N ASP A 13 -0.72 20.19 6.06
CA ASP A 13 0.05 21.27 5.42
C ASP A 13 -0.33 21.52 3.95
N GLN A 14 -1.29 20.77 3.40
CA GLN A 14 -1.69 20.88 2.00
C GLN A 14 -3.21 20.98 1.88
N PRO A 15 -3.77 22.20 1.89
CA PRO A 15 -5.21 22.38 1.77
C PRO A 15 -5.73 21.91 0.42
N GLY A 16 -7.00 21.50 0.40
CA GLY A 16 -7.70 21.07 -0.80
C GLY A 16 -8.45 19.76 -0.59
N LEU A 17 -9.54 19.60 -1.34
CA LEU A 17 -10.38 18.40 -1.29
C LEU A 17 -10.29 17.66 -2.62
N ASN A 18 -9.92 16.40 -2.56
CA ASN A 18 -9.76 15.55 -3.74
C ASN A 18 -10.46 14.21 -3.55
N VAL A 19 -11.06 13.69 -4.62
CA VAL A 19 -11.58 12.34 -4.69
C VAL A 19 -10.73 11.53 -5.66
N SER A 20 -10.37 10.31 -5.29
CA SER A 20 -9.54 9.42 -6.12
C SER A 20 -10.05 9.33 -7.55
N ARG A 21 -9.14 9.45 -8.53
CA ARG A 21 -9.46 9.31 -9.95
C ARG A 21 -9.89 7.90 -10.35
N GLN A 22 -9.67 6.92 -9.51
CA GLN A 22 -10.12 5.54 -9.74
C GLN A 22 -11.64 5.39 -9.55
N ILE A 23 -12.27 6.29 -8.79
CA ILE A 23 -13.74 6.38 -8.68
C ILE A 23 -14.27 7.07 -9.94
N ARG A 24 -14.89 6.29 -10.83
CA ARG A 24 -15.28 6.74 -12.18
C ARG A 24 -16.71 7.28 -12.26
N SER A 25 -17.58 6.88 -11.33
CA SER A 25 -18.98 7.38 -11.28
C SER A 25 -18.99 8.86 -10.92
N GLU A 26 -19.55 9.71 -11.77
CA GLU A 26 -19.65 11.16 -11.52
C GLU A 26 -20.57 11.44 -10.34
N ASP A 27 -21.74 10.79 -10.29
CA ASP A 27 -22.70 10.95 -9.19
C ASP A 27 -22.05 10.62 -7.84
N LEU A 28 -21.36 9.47 -7.75
CA LEU A 28 -20.65 9.08 -6.52
C LEU A 28 -19.54 10.07 -6.16
N ARG A 29 -18.82 10.60 -7.14
CA ARG A 29 -17.79 11.61 -6.90
C ARG A 29 -18.36 12.91 -6.34
N ASP A 30 -19.55 13.30 -6.82
CA ASP A 30 -20.24 14.49 -6.33
C ASP A 30 -20.73 14.28 -4.90
N ASP A 31 -21.33 13.13 -4.59
CA ASP A 31 -21.75 12.76 -3.24
C ASP A 31 -20.55 12.75 -2.26
N LEU A 32 -19.45 12.09 -2.63
CA LEU A 32 -18.22 12.05 -1.84
C LEU A 32 -17.58 13.43 -1.68
N THR A 33 -17.71 14.29 -2.69
CA THR A 33 -17.21 15.68 -2.59
C THR A 33 -18.06 16.50 -1.63
N MET A 34 -19.37 16.30 -1.61
CA MET A 34 -20.25 16.96 -0.64
C MET A 34 -19.98 16.48 0.79
N LEU A 35 -19.81 15.16 0.96
CA LEU A 35 -19.44 14.57 2.24
C LEU A 35 -18.10 15.15 2.74
N ALA A 36 -17.08 15.19 1.87
CA ALA A 36 -15.77 15.75 2.20
C ALA A 36 -15.85 17.20 2.65
N LYS A 37 -16.62 18.03 1.95
CA LYS A 37 -16.84 19.44 2.33
C LYS A 37 -17.49 19.58 3.70
N SER A 38 -18.52 18.76 3.97
CA SER A 38 -19.19 18.76 5.26
C SER A 38 -18.29 18.30 6.39
N ALA A 39 -17.57 17.19 6.21
CA ALA A 39 -16.68 16.64 7.23
C ALA A 39 -15.44 17.52 7.54
N MET A 40 -15.01 18.32 6.56
CA MET A 40 -13.87 19.23 6.69
C MET A 40 -14.27 20.67 6.95
N GLU A 41 -15.54 20.94 7.21
CA GLU A 41 -16.01 22.29 7.48
C GLU A 41 -15.24 22.96 8.64
N GLY A 42 -14.75 24.18 8.41
CA GLY A 42 -13.94 24.92 9.36
C GLY A 42 -12.47 24.48 9.48
N SER A 43 -12.05 23.41 8.80
CA SER A 43 -10.65 22.97 8.76
C SER A 43 -9.90 23.60 7.59
N GLN A 44 -8.63 23.94 7.81
CA GLN A 44 -7.71 24.38 6.75
C GLN A 44 -6.88 23.22 6.16
N MET A 45 -7.05 22.02 6.70
CA MET A 45 -6.35 20.82 6.24
C MET A 45 -6.91 20.32 4.91
N GLY A 46 -6.09 19.62 4.14
CA GLY A 46 -6.54 18.94 2.94
C GLY A 46 -7.09 17.55 3.23
N LEU A 47 -7.91 17.05 2.30
CA LEU A 47 -8.46 15.70 2.34
C LEU A 47 -8.41 15.06 0.96
N ILE A 48 -7.99 13.81 0.92
CA ILE A 48 -8.09 12.95 -0.27
C ILE A 48 -8.95 11.75 0.08
N ILE A 49 -10.08 11.59 -0.59
CA ILE A 49 -10.88 10.36 -0.51
C ILE A 49 -10.26 9.30 -1.39
N ARG A 50 -9.99 8.12 -0.80
CA ARG A 50 -9.35 6.98 -1.44
C ARG A 50 -10.34 6.19 -2.30
N SER A 51 -9.81 5.36 -3.21
CA SER A 51 -10.64 4.48 -4.07
C SER A 51 -11.45 3.44 -3.30
N SER A 52 -11.00 3.02 -2.13
CA SER A 52 -11.72 2.13 -1.20
C SER A 52 -13.10 2.67 -0.76
N ALA A 53 -13.30 3.98 -0.81
CA ALA A 53 -14.59 4.61 -0.53
C ALA A 53 -15.67 4.32 -1.61
N ALA A 54 -15.29 3.75 -2.77
CA ALA A 54 -16.24 3.51 -3.85
C ALA A 54 -17.35 2.50 -3.50
N THR A 55 -17.09 1.61 -2.56
CA THR A 55 -18.01 0.52 -2.15
C THR A 55 -18.40 0.59 -0.68
N ALA A 56 -17.98 1.62 0.03
CA ALA A 56 -18.23 1.80 1.45
C ALA A 56 -19.52 2.63 1.70
N ASP A 57 -20.06 2.50 2.89
CA ASP A 57 -21.19 3.32 3.32
C ASP A 57 -20.74 4.77 3.58
N MET A 58 -21.58 5.74 3.24
CA MET A 58 -21.29 7.16 3.44
C MET A 58 -21.08 7.52 4.90
N GLU A 59 -21.78 6.83 5.82
CA GLU A 59 -21.63 7.04 7.26
C GLU A 59 -20.28 6.56 7.75
N GLU A 60 -19.83 5.36 7.30
CA GLU A 60 -18.49 4.84 7.61
C GLU A 60 -17.37 5.78 7.09
N ILE A 61 -17.53 6.30 5.87
CA ILE A 61 -16.57 7.24 5.30
C ILE A 61 -16.52 8.54 6.12
N ALA A 62 -17.68 9.04 6.54
CA ALA A 62 -17.75 10.25 7.34
C ALA A 62 -17.06 10.09 8.71
N GLU A 63 -17.32 8.97 9.39
CA GLU A 63 -16.69 8.64 10.67
C GLU A 63 -15.16 8.52 10.52
N ASP A 64 -14.69 7.84 9.47
CA ASP A 64 -13.27 7.67 9.17
C ASP A 64 -12.57 9.01 8.92
N ILE A 65 -13.19 9.91 8.16
CA ILE A 65 -12.69 11.28 7.93
C ILE A 65 -12.60 12.05 9.24
N GLN A 66 -13.65 12.00 10.07
CA GLN A 66 -13.68 12.72 11.34
C GLN A 66 -12.62 12.21 12.32
N ALA A 67 -12.41 10.90 12.41
CA ALA A 67 -11.37 10.30 13.24
C ALA A 67 -9.97 10.74 12.79
N MET A 68 -9.70 10.73 11.48
CA MET A 68 -8.40 11.18 10.95
C MET A 68 -8.19 12.67 11.12
N ARG A 69 -9.22 13.47 10.93
CA ARG A 69 -9.18 14.91 11.17
C ARG A 69 -8.86 15.21 12.63
N ALA A 70 -9.57 14.58 13.58
CA ALA A 70 -9.33 14.77 15.00
C ALA A 70 -7.90 14.38 15.42
N SER A 71 -7.39 13.25 14.89
CA SER A 71 -6.01 12.83 15.11
C SER A 71 -5.00 13.85 14.56
N ALA A 72 -5.25 14.36 13.35
CA ALA A 72 -4.40 15.36 12.71
C ALA A 72 -4.40 16.68 13.48
N GLU A 73 -5.57 17.15 13.93
CA GLU A 73 -5.72 18.36 14.75
C GLU A 73 -5.00 18.22 16.09
N ALA A 74 -5.15 17.08 16.77
CA ALA A 74 -4.48 16.82 18.04
C ALA A 74 -2.95 16.84 17.89
N ILE A 75 -2.41 16.12 16.92
CA ILE A 75 -0.96 16.02 16.71
C ILE A 75 -0.35 17.33 16.23
N THR A 76 -1.05 18.08 15.37
CA THR A 76 -0.54 19.36 14.88
C THR A 76 -0.64 20.48 15.93
N ALA A 77 -1.50 20.32 16.93
CA ALA A 77 -1.59 21.25 18.07
C ALA A 77 -0.51 21.00 19.14
N GLU A 78 0.11 19.80 19.12
CA GLU A 78 1.21 19.50 20.03
C GLU A 78 2.43 20.37 19.74
N ALA A 79 2.95 21.01 20.78
CA ALA A 79 4.12 21.88 20.72
C ALA A 79 5.22 21.42 21.67
N GLY A 80 5.33 20.10 21.90
CA GLY A 80 6.35 19.49 22.75
C GLY A 80 7.76 19.83 22.28
N LEU A 81 8.66 20.03 23.24
CA LEU A 81 10.08 20.33 22.96
C LEU A 81 10.95 19.06 23.01
N GLU A 82 10.45 18.01 23.63
CA GLU A 82 11.16 16.76 23.80
C GLU A 82 10.58 15.69 22.85
N PRO A 83 11.40 14.74 22.40
CA PRO A 83 10.92 13.62 21.60
C PRO A 83 9.91 12.78 22.38
N GLU A 84 8.72 12.59 21.82
CA GLU A 84 7.65 11.80 22.41
C GLU A 84 6.88 11.00 21.35
N VAL A 85 6.15 9.98 21.76
CA VAL A 85 5.26 9.22 20.90
C VAL A 85 3.93 9.94 20.80
N LEU A 86 3.67 10.57 19.65
CA LEU A 86 2.42 11.31 19.40
C LEU A 86 1.26 10.39 19.00
N LEU A 87 1.58 9.26 18.36
CA LEU A 87 0.61 8.25 17.95
C LEU A 87 1.29 6.88 17.94
N GLU A 88 0.68 5.91 18.58
CA GLU A 88 1.10 4.52 18.44
C GLU A 88 0.74 4.00 17.04
N GLY A 89 1.66 3.23 16.45
CA GLY A 89 1.40 2.58 15.17
C GLY A 89 0.29 1.52 15.28
N ASP A 90 -0.48 1.38 14.22
CA ASP A 90 -1.48 0.32 14.14
C ASP A 90 -0.83 -1.08 14.21
N ASP A 91 -1.55 -2.02 14.78
CA ASP A 91 -1.16 -3.41 14.71
C ASP A 91 -1.23 -3.96 13.27
N PRO A 92 -0.60 -5.11 12.97
CA PRO A 92 -0.57 -5.66 11.61
C PRO A 92 -1.96 -5.94 11.02
N HIS A 93 -2.95 -6.30 11.85
CA HIS A 93 -4.31 -6.57 11.41
C HIS A 93 -5.01 -5.28 10.95
N VAL A 94 -4.92 -4.21 11.74
CA VAL A 94 -5.47 -2.90 11.41
C VAL A 94 -4.77 -2.32 10.17
N GLN A 95 -3.44 -2.49 10.06
CA GLN A 95 -2.70 -2.08 8.86
C GLN A 95 -3.18 -2.82 7.62
N ALA A 96 -3.35 -4.14 7.68
CA ALA A 96 -3.87 -4.94 6.58
C ALA A 96 -5.27 -4.48 6.16
N TRP A 97 -6.16 -4.28 7.14
CA TRP A 97 -7.52 -3.79 6.90
C TRP A 97 -7.54 -2.41 6.24
N ARG A 98 -6.64 -1.51 6.65
CA ARG A 98 -6.52 -0.17 6.06
C ARG A 98 -5.97 -0.18 4.64
N GLU A 99 -5.00 -1.08 4.34
CA GLU A 99 -4.30 -1.08 3.06
C GLU A 99 -5.02 -1.92 1.99
N TRP A 100 -5.71 -2.98 2.37
CA TRP A 100 -6.35 -3.92 1.46
C TRP A 100 -7.87 -3.76 1.49
N SER A 101 -8.40 -3.00 0.52
CA SER A 101 -9.85 -2.73 0.41
C SER A 101 -10.64 -3.88 -0.20
N ASP A 102 -9.99 -4.72 -1.04
CA ASP A 102 -10.65 -5.73 -1.87
C ASP A 102 -10.47 -7.15 -1.31
N VAL A 103 -10.60 -7.29 0.03
CA VAL A 103 -10.54 -8.59 0.69
C VAL A 103 -11.80 -9.38 0.37
N THR A 104 -11.66 -10.53 -0.32
CA THR A 104 -12.77 -11.42 -0.66
C THR A 104 -12.93 -12.56 0.34
N ASP A 105 -11.83 -13.02 0.91
CA ASP A 105 -11.80 -14.15 1.83
C ASP A 105 -10.96 -13.83 3.06
N VAL A 106 -11.48 -14.15 4.24
CA VAL A 106 -10.78 -14.05 5.52
C VAL A 106 -10.69 -15.43 6.13
N LEU A 107 -9.48 -15.96 6.22
CA LEU A 107 -9.20 -17.27 6.80
C LEU A 107 -8.87 -17.10 8.28
N THR A 108 -9.59 -17.82 9.16
CA THR A 108 -9.47 -17.70 10.62
C THR A 108 -9.27 -19.03 11.35
N GLY A 109 -9.18 -20.12 10.58
CA GLY A 109 -8.92 -21.46 11.12
C GLY A 109 -7.49 -21.64 11.60
N PRO A 110 -7.23 -22.54 12.54
CA PRO A 110 -5.89 -22.76 13.10
C PRO A 110 -4.86 -23.23 12.07
N ASP A 111 -5.29 -23.95 11.04
CA ASP A 111 -4.41 -24.51 10.00
C ASP A 111 -4.47 -23.71 8.67
N ASP A 112 -5.25 -22.63 8.62
CA ASP A 112 -5.49 -21.85 7.41
C ASP A 112 -4.22 -21.17 6.88
N LEU A 113 -3.35 -20.72 7.76
CA LEU A 113 -2.09 -20.08 7.35
C LEU A 113 -1.19 -21.06 6.57
N GLU A 114 -1.07 -22.30 7.05
CA GLU A 114 -0.31 -23.34 6.36
C GLU A 114 -1.00 -23.76 5.05
N GLY A 115 -2.31 -24.01 5.11
CA GLY A 115 -3.11 -24.43 3.95
C GLY A 115 -3.23 -23.38 2.85
N SER A 116 -3.06 -22.11 3.15
CA SER A 116 -3.14 -21.01 2.17
C SER A 116 -1.93 -20.91 1.23
N GLY A 117 -0.80 -21.57 1.56
CA GLY A 117 0.47 -21.41 0.86
C GLY A 117 1.20 -20.09 1.18
N ALA A 118 0.73 -19.35 2.18
CA ALA A 118 1.37 -18.08 2.57
C ALA A 118 2.78 -18.30 3.13
N LEU A 119 2.99 -19.37 3.90
CA LEU A 119 4.31 -19.73 4.45
C LEU A 119 5.31 -20.04 3.35
N ASP A 120 4.91 -20.77 2.31
CA ASP A 120 5.76 -21.09 1.15
C ASP A 120 6.17 -19.79 0.42
N GLN A 121 5.26 -18.84 0.29
CA GLN A 121 5.56 -17.54 -0.32
C GLN A 121 6.52 -16.70 0.55
N ILE A 122 6.38 -16.75 1.87
CA ILE A 122 7.30 -16.08 2.81
C ILE A 122 8.69 -16.69 2.70
N GLU A 123 8.80 -18.02 2.69
CA GLU A 123 10.07 -18.72 2.52
C GLU A 123 10.73 -18.40 1.18
N ALA A 124 9.96 -18.45 0.09
CA ALA A 124 10.44 -18.06 -1.24
C ALA A 124 10.93 -16.60 -1.30
N ALA A 125 10.27 -15.69 -0.55
CA ALA A 125 10.68 -14.28 -0.48
C ALA A 125 11.98 -14.06 0.33
N GLN A 126 12.35 -14.98 1.20
CA GLN A 126 13.64 -14.95 1.93
C GLN A 126 14.81 -15.42 1.05
N GLY A 127 14.55 -16.23 0.03
CA GLY A 127 15.57 -16.66 -0.93
C GLY A 127 15.82 -15.59 -2.00
N ALA A 128 17.02 -15.57 -2.58
CA ALA A 128 17.36 -14.63 -3.67
C ALA A 128 16.73 -15.00 -5.01
N TRP A 129 16.50 -16.29 -5.26
CA TRP A 129 16.05 -16.81 -6.55
C TRP A 129 14.56 -16.65 -6.78
N VAL A 130 14.19 -16.13 -7.94
CA VAL A 130 12.80 -16.00 -8.43
C VAL A 130 12.67 -16.73 -9.78
N PRO A 131 11.98 -17.88 -9.85
CA PRO A 131 11.89 -18.66 -11.08
C PRO A 131 10.86 -18.12 -12.07
N PHE A 132 11.18 -18.20 -13.37
CA PHE A 132 10.28 -17.88 -14.49
C PHE A 132 10.31 -19.01 -15.54
N GLY A 133 9.60 -20.08 -15.31
CA GLY A 133 9.63 -21.25 -16.21
C GLY A 133 11.00 -21.91 -16.25
N SER A 134 11.74 -21.79 -17.36
CA SER A 134 13.09 -22.37 -17.51
C SER A 134 14.23 -21.47 -17.02
N GLY A 135 13.95 -20.20 -16.79
CA GLY A 135 14.90 -19.21 -16.28
C GLY A 135 14.41 -18.55 -15.00
N GLY A 136 14.98 -17.41 -14.65
CA GLY A 136 14.59 -16.65 -13.48
C GLY A 136 15.51 -15.47 -13.23
N MET A 137 15.37 -14.85 -12.05
CA MET A 137 16.28 -13.80 -11.61
C MET A 137 16.73 -14.03 -10.17
N PHE A 138 17.94 -13.57 -9.85
CA PHE A 138 18.39 -13.35 -8.50
C PHE A 138 18.10 -11.91 -8.09
N VAL A 139 17.57 -11.70 -6.90
CA VAL A 139 17.31 -10.37 -6.32
C VAL A 139 18.00 -10.33 -4.96
N GLU A 140 19.08 -9.59 -4.86
CA GLU A 140 19.98 -9.59 -3.69
C GLU A 140 20.26 -8.18 -3.20
N GLN A 141 20.21 -7.99 -1.89
CA GLN A 141 20.59 -6.73 -1.27
C GLN A 141 22.09 -6.74 -0.90
N THR A 142 22.79 -5.77 -1.43
CA THR A 142 24.18 -5.48 -1.06
C THR A 142 24.22 -4.25 -0.13
N ARG A 143 25.41 -3.84 0.32
CA ARG A 143 25.56 -2.63 1.15
C ARG A 143 25.18 -1.34 0.42
N ALA A 144 25.31 -1.30 -0.90
CA ALA A 144 25.17 -0.09 -1.68
C ALA A 144 23.89 -0.07 -2.52
N MET A 145 23.38 -1.23 -2.91
CA MET A 145 22.27 -1.32 -3.87
C MET A 145 21.61 -2.69 -3.81
N VAL A 146 20.47 -2.82 -4.45
CA VAL A 146 19.85 -4.11 -4.80
C VAL A 146 20.35 -4.51 -6.18
N THR A 147 20.88 -5.73 -6.29
CA THR A 147 21.33 -6.30 -7.58
C THR A 147 20.29 -7.26 -8.13
N VAL A 148 20.10 -7.22 -9.43
CA VAL A 148 19.17 -8.10 -10.15
C VAL A 148 19.93 -8.77 -11.29
N ASP A 149 20.14 -10.08 -11.19
CA ASP A 149 20.78 -10.89 -12.23
C ASP A 149 19.75 -11.81 -12.89
N VAL A 150 19.56 -11.70 -14.20
CA VAL A 150 18.55 -12.44 -14.94
C VAL A 150 19.18 -13.58 -15.74
N ASN A 151 18.72 -14.80 -15.46
CA ASN A 151 19.21 -16.04 -16.08
C ASN A 151 18.15 -16.68 -16.99
N THR A 152 18.53 -16.98 -18.22
CA THR A 152 17.62 -17.60 -19.21
C THR A 152 17.49 -19.12 -19.05
N GLY A 153 18.30 -19.73 -18.19
CA GLY A 153 18.36 -21.19 -18.06
C GLY A 153 19.10 -21.86 -19.21
N GLY A 154 18.58 -22.98 -19.69
CA GLY A 154 19.25 -23.78 -20.73
C GLY A 154 19.05 -23.30 -22.17
N ASP A 155 18.09 -22.38 -22.45
CA ASP A 155 17.84 -21.82 -23.77
C ASP A 155 18.54 -20.46 -23.91
N LEU A 156 19.60 -20.43 -24.71
CA LEU A 156 20.40 -19.23 -24.97
C LEU A 156 19.92 -18.43 -26.19
N SER A 157 18.75 -18.77 -26.75
CA SER A 157 18.22 -18.01 -27.90
C SER A 157 17.83 -16.57 -27.51
N PRO A 158 17.95 -15.61 -28.43
CA PRO A 158 17.50 -14.23 -28.18
C PRO A 158 16.02 -14.13 -27.80
N ALA A 159 15.18 -15.02 -28.30
CA ALA A 159 13.76 -15.08 -27.98
C ALA A 159 13.52 -15.54 -26.52
N ALA A 160 14.25 -16.52 -26.04
CA ALA A 160 14.22 -16.95 -24.65
C ALA A 160 14.70 -15.85 -23.71
N ALA A 161 15.83 -15.20 -24.04
CA ALA A 161 16.37 -14.08 -23.30
C ALA A 161 15.35 -12.93 -23.15
N LEU A 162 14.72 -12.52 -24.26
CA LEU A 162 13.68 -11.49 -24.22
C LEU A 162 12.50 -11.88 -23.34
N LYS A 163 12.01 -13.13 -23.44
CA LYS A 163 10.89 -13.63 -22.65
C LYS A 163 11.19 -13.57 -21.15
N VAL A 164 12.37 -14.04 -20.74
CA VAL A 164 12.75 -14.06 -19.32
C VAL A 164 13.00 -12.63 -18.81
N ASN A 165 13.64 -11.77 -19.59
CA ASN A 165 13.84 -10.35 -19.24
C ASN A 165 12.51 -9.63 -19.05
N LEU A 166 11.53 -9.84 -19.93
CA LEU A 166 10.19 -9.25 -19.76
C LEU A 166 9.49 -9.77 -18.50
N ALA A 167 9.58 -11.07 -18.21
CA ALA A 167 9.02 -11.63 -17.00
C ALA A 167 9.68 -11.02 -15.74
N ALA A 168 11.01 -10.87 -15.75
CA ALA A 168 11.74 -10.25 -14.67
C ALA A 168 11.31 -8.79 -14.44
N VAL A 169 11.22 -7.98 -15.49
CA VAL A 169 10.76 -6.59 -15.40
C VAL A 169 9.34 -6.48 -14.84
N HIS A 170 8.45 -7.39 -15.24
CA HIS A 170 7.08 -7.41 -14.74
C HIS A 170 6.97 -7.79 -13.25
N ASP A 171 7.77 -8.77 -12.80
CA ASP A 171 7.68 -9.25 -11.42
C ASP A 171 8.59 -8.47 -10.43
N LEU A 172 9.62 -7.80 -10.90
CA LEU A 172 10.57 -7.08 -10.05
C LEU A 172 9.91 -6.10 -9.06
N PRO A 173 8.92 -5.25 -9.43
CA PRO A 173 8.27 -4.37 -8.46
C PRO A 173 7.56 -5.13 -7.33
N ARG A 174 7.00 -6.31 -7.61
CA ARG A 174 6.40 -7.18 -6.61
C ARG A 174 7.47 -7.75 -5.68
N GLN A 175 8.57 -8.24 -6.23
CA GLN A 175 9.68 -8.81 -5.46
C GLN A 175 10.34 -7.79 -4.54
N LEU A 176 10.53 -6.56 -4.98
CA LEU A 176 11.05 -5.48 -4.16
C LEU A 176 10.13 -5.18 -2.96
N ARG A 177 8.81 -5.13 -3.18
CA ARG A 177 7.84 -4.92 -2.09
C ARG A 177 7.82 -6.07 -1.10
N LEU A 178 7.80 -7.32 -1.57
CA LEU A 178 7.80 -8.51 -0.71
C LEU A 178 9.04 -8.59 0.19
N ARG A 179 10.19 -8.14 -0.30
CA ARG A 179 11.47 -8.17 0.41
C ARG A 179 11.75 -6.89 1.19
N GLY A 180 10.92 -5.86 1.06
CA GLY A 180 11.15 -4.55 1.66
C GLY A 180 12.40 -3.84 1.10
N TYR A 181 12.79 -4.15 -0.13
CA TYR A 181 13.97 -3.56 -0.77
C TYR A 181 13.65 -2.21 -1.41
N SER A 182 14.54 -1.26 -1.24
CA SER A 182 14.43 0.08 -1.80
C SER A 182 15.82 0.69 -2.08
N GLY A 183 15.84 1.86 -2.72
CA GLY A 183 17.07 2.57 -3.06
C GLY A 183 17.51 2.30 -4.49
N GLN A 184 18.83 2.25 -4.71
CA GLN A 184 19.41 2.00 -6.02
C GLN A 184 19.27 0.51 -6.39
N ILE A 185 18.86 0.26 -7.63
CA ILE A 185 18.69 -1.08 -8.19
C ILE A 185 19.54 -1.16 -9.46
N ALA A 186 20.31 -2.21 -9.62
CA ALA A 186 21.21 -2.45 -10.77
C ALA A 186 21.12 -3.89 -11.28
#